data_14de2d44cd3ddf1761693a054a84c7dd
#
_entry.id   14de2d44cd3ddf1761693a054a84c7dd
#
_cell.length_a   1.000
_cell.length_b   1.000
_cell.length_c   1.000
_cell.angle_alpha   90.00
_cell.angle_beta   90.00
_cell.angle_gamma   90.00
#
_symmetry.space_group_name_H-M   'P 1'
#
loop_
_entity.id
_entity.type
_entity.pdbx_description
1 polymer ?
#
loop_
_entity_poly.entity_id
_entity_poly.type
_entity_poly.pdbx_seq_one_letter_code
_entity_poly.pdbx_strand_id
1 'polypeptide(L)'
;MAWEHQDGSLVYRGLLFIGRVTLCGILGGCSTLGGQPPSSTPSSLKVVVGPVILEAPITKSTQIHSFEEDPSPEIDPILLAQLKEEIRTEAQRLLTEHLARQNGLVVVPFDETRRLMADLGPLDLPLTDDQLKALGKQSGADVVVTALIHDYGVVRWQYWVTGWLLHVSVATTVVGAATAWNPAAMGIYLAVDATTDFPLWYGGASVFGWTFRPVRVHLDATQITNCQGLIWTDEELAVKVPGKTLAEYPPEDRGRKEIQLEVNLNRAMADLGETAGRKLKLQPC
;
A
#
# COMPACT_ATOMS: atom_id res chain seq x y z
N MET A 1 -10.30 26.37 -16.30
CA MET A 1 -11.27 25.28 -16.08
C MET A 1 -11.07 24.27 -17.19
N ALA A 2 -10.24 23.27 -16.96
CA ALA A 2 -10.06 22.13 -17.85
C ALA A 2 -10.15 20.90 -16.96
N TRP A 3 -11.18 20.09 -17.15
CA TRP A 3 -11.34 18.79 -16.56
C TRP A 3 -10.73 17.79 -17.54
N GLU A 4 -9.60 17.26 -17.20
CA GLU A 4 -8.94 16.24 -18.00
C GLU A 4 -9.36 14.86 -17.51
N HIS A 5 -9.84 14.08 -18.47
CA HIS A 5 -10.23 12.68 -18.34
C HIS A 5 -9.07 11.82 -17.83
N GLN A 6 -9.28 11.06 -16.77
CA GLN A 6 -8.48 9.87 -16.46
C GLN A 6 -9.39 8.65 -16.25
N ASP A 7 -9.41 7.91 -17.26
CA ASP A 7 -9.43 6.46 -17.50
C ASP A 7 -10.00 5.50 -16.47
N GLY A 8 -11.15 4.97 -16.88
CA GLY A 8 -11.82 3.80 -16.32
C GLY A 8 -11.17 2.47 -16.72
N SER A 9 -9.95 2.19 -16.31
CA SER A 9 -9.28 0.90 -16.61
C SER A 9 -9.25 -0.13 -15.46
N LEU A 10 -9.82 0.18 -14.30
CA LEU A 10 -9.68 -0.66 -13.10
C LEU A 10 -10.80 -1.70 -12.88
N VAL A 11 -11.88 -1.67 -13.67
CA VAL A 11 -13.02 -2.60 -13.49
C VAL A 11 -12.87 -3.92 -14.26
N TYR A 12 -11.90 -4.03 -15.19
CA TYR A 12 -11.80 -5.20 -16.10
C TYR A 12 -10.78 -6.28 -15.74
N ARG A 13 -10.02 -6.16 -14.64
CA ARG A 13 -9.02 -7.18 -14.27
C ARG A 13 -9.51 -8.29 -13.32
N GLY A 14 -10.74 -8.22 -12.83
CA GLY A 14 -11.29 -9.19 -11.87
C GLY A 14 -11.96 -10.43 -12.45
N LEU A 15 -12.09 -10.58 -13.76
CA LEU A 15 -12.99 -11.61 -14.35
C LEU A 15 -12.33 -12.58 -15.37
N LEU A 16 -11.00 -12.72 -15.40
CA LEU A 16 -10.31 -13.59 -16.37
C LEU A 16 -9.32 -14.59 -15.73
N PHE A 17 -9.72 -15.26 -14.63
CA PHE A 17 -8.94 -16.37 -14.04
C PHE A 17 -9.75 -17.66 -13.94
N ILE A 18 -10.52 -18.02 -14.98
CA ILE A 18 -11.05 -19.38 -15.13
C ILE A 18 -10.70 -19.88 -16.55
N GLY A 19 -9.82 -20.84 -16.59
CA GLY A 19 -9.71 -21.74 -17.73
C GLY A 19 -8.45 -21.66 -18.57
N ARG A 20 -7.38 -22.34 -18.15
CA ARG A 20 -6.42 -22.99 -19.05
C ARG A 20 -5.71 -24.14 -18.34
N VAL A 21 -6.36 -25.28 -18.32
CA VAL A 21 -5.71 -26.60 -18.27
C VAL A 21 -5.64 -27.10 -19.70
N THR A 22 -4.46 -27.25 -20.27
CA THR A 22 -4.27 -28.10 -21.47
C THR A 22 -2.81 -28.56 -21.51
N LEU A 23 -2.63 -29.82 -21.25
CA LEU A 23 -1.98 -30.84 -22.01
C LEU A 23 -0.64 -30.48 -22.70
N CYS A 24 0.47 -30.93 -22.13
CA CYS A 24 1.74 -31.06 -22.84
C CYS A 24 2.12 -32.54 -22.99
N GLY A 25 2.05 -33.01 -24.22
CA GLY A 25 2.52 -34.29 -24.66
C GLY A 25 4.03 -34.38 -24.73
N ILE A 26 4.49 -35.56 -24.50
CA ILE A 26 5.83 -36.14 -24.54
C ILE A 26 6.35 -36.13 -25.97
N LEU A 27 7.55 -35.63 -26.23
CA LEU A 27 8.46 -36.14 -27.24
C LEU A 27 9.91 -35.86 -26.83
N GLY A 28 10.69 -36.90 -26.76
CA GLY A 28 12.08 -36.90 -26.39
C GLY A 28 13.02 -36.44 -27.50
N GLY A 29 14.24 -36.10 -27.10
CA GLY A 29 15.36 -35.80 -27.99
C GLY A 29 16.62 -35.53 -27.17
N CYS A 30 17.43 -36.55 -26.95
CA CYS A 30 18.81 -36.43 -26.44
C CYS A 30 19.68 -35.62 -27.41
N SER A 31 20.40 -34.65 -26.88
CA SER A 31 21.67 -34.20 -27.46
C SER A 31 22.54 -33.63 -26.32
N THR A 32 23.44 -34.46 -25.85
CA THR A 32 24.58 -34.10 -25.00
C THR A 32 25.58 -33.28 -25.81
N LEU A 33 25.72 -32.02 -25.50
CA LEU A 33 26.95 -31.28 -25.75
C LEU A 33 27.29 -30.54 -24.47
N GLY A 34 28.35 -31.02 -23.82
CA GLY A 34 28.90 -30.43 -22.61
C GLY A 34 29.48 -29.04 -22.87
N GLY A 35 28.69 -28.03 -22.63
CA GLY A 35 29.13 -26.69 -22.36
C GLY A 35 28.80 -26.43 -20.91
N GLN A 36 29.80 -26.34 -20.06
CA GLN A 36 29.62 -25.79 -18.71
C GLN A 36 28.98 -24.41 -18.89
N PRO A 37 27.76 -24.17 -18.36
CA PRO A 37 27.24 -22.81 -18.36
C PRO A 37 28.21 -21.96 -17.54
N PRO A 38 28.55 -20.74 -18.01
CA PRO A 38 29.33 -19.84 -17.20
C PRO A 38 28.63 -19.75 -15.86
N SER A 39 29.36 -20.01 -14.79
CA SER A 39 28.92 -19.78 -13.41
C SER A 39 28.72 -18.26 -13.22
N SER A 40 27.65 -17.73 -13.77
CA SER A 40 27.19 -16.40 -13.40
C SER A 40 26.68 -16.52 -11.98
N THR A 41 27.56 -16.18 -11.04
CA THR A 41 27.14 -15.81 -9.68
C THR A 41 25.96 -14.85 -9.88
N PRO A 42 24.76 -15.13 -9.34
CA PRO A 42 23.66 -14.21 -9.49
C PRO A 42 24.13 -12.86 -8.97
N SER A 43 24.28 -11.86 -9.85
CA SER A 43 24.69 -10.52 -9.47
C SER A 43 23.62 -10.00 -8.53
N SER A 44 23.99 -9.82 -7.27
CA SER A 44 23.10 -9.21 -6.29
C SER A 44 22.79 -7.78 -6.72
N LEU A 45 21.49 -7.46 -6.82
CA LEU A 45 21.01 -6.14 -7.21
C LEU A 45 21.12 -5.20 -6.01
N LYS A 46 21.86 -4.09 -6.15
CA LYS A 46 21.97 -3.10 -5.08
C LYS A 46 20.83 -2.08 -5.18
N VAL A 47 20.06 -1.96 -4.10
CA VAL A 47 18.85 -1.15 -4.02
C VAL A 47 18.99 -0.10 -2.91
N VAL A 48 18.56 1.13 -3.19
CA VAL A 48 18.37 2.17 -2.18
C VAL A 48 16.91 2.58 -2.12
N VAL A 49 16.39 2.73 -0.89
CA VAL A 49 15.01 3.18 -0.67
C VAL A 49 15.00 4.69 -0.51
N GLY A 50 14.48 5.40 -1.50
CA GLY A 50 14.30 6.85 -1.48
C GLY A 50 13.25 7.32 -0.46
N PRO A 51 12.84 8.59 -0.52
CA PRO A 51 11.84 9.11 0.40
C PRO A 51 10.48 8.46 0.18
N VAL A 52 9.72 8.34 1.25
CA VAL A 52 8.31 7.98 1.21
C VAL A 52 7.49 9.26 1.27
N ILE A 53 6.60 9.43 0.30
CA ILE A 53 5.70 10.58 0.22
C ILE A 53 4.34 10.20 0.80
N LEU A 54 3.78 11.05 1.64
CA LEU A 54 2.43 10.87 2.20
C LEU A 54 1.44 11.84 1.54
N GLU A 55 0.70 11.33 0.55
CA GLU A 55 -0.36 12.08 -0.17
C GLU A 55 -1.75 11.92 0.45
N ALA A 56 -1.89 11.03 1.44
CA ALA A 56 -3.17 10.79 2.08
C ALA A 56 -3.79 12.12 2.55
N PRO A 57 -5.12 12.33 2.30
CA PRO A 57 -5.79 13.60 2.61
C PRO A 57 -6.09 13.76 4.11
N ILE A 58 -5.05 13.70 4.91
CA ILE A 58 -5.12 13.83 6.36
C ILE A 58 -5.10 15.32 6.72
N THR A 59 -6.18 15.79 7.34
CA THR A 59 -6.38 17.19 7.70
C THR A 59 -6.35 17.44 9.20
N LYS A 60 -6.48 16.38 10.03
CA LYS A 60 -6.44 16.45 11.50
C LYS A 60 -5.64 15.30 12.07
N SER A 61 -4.90 15.55 13.16
CA SER A 61 -4.13 14.50 13.84
C SER A 61 -5.03 13.40 14.40
N THR A 62 -6.26 13.74 14.82
CA THR A 62 -7.26 12.80 15.34
C THR A 62 -7.76 11.78 14.31
N GLN A 63 -7.49 11.98 13.01
CA GLN A 63 -7.81 10.98 11.98
C GLN A 63 -6.89 9.75 12.04
N ILE A 64 -5.65 9.95 12.48
CA ILE A 64 -4.57 8.95 12.43
C ILE A 64 -4.04 8.56 13.81
N HIS A 65 -4.34 9.34 14.84
CA HIS A 65 -3.89 9.09 16.21
C HIS A 65 -5.05 9.18 17.19
N SER A 66 -5.02 8.35 18.22
CA SER A 66 -5.98 8.36 19.33
C SER A 66 -5.44 9.20 20.47
N PHE A 67 -6.16 10.25 20.86
CA PHE A 67 -5.84 11.09 22.00
C PHE A 67 -6.84 10.84 23.12
N GLU A 68 -6.45 11.02 24.38
CA GLU A 68 -7.36 11.01 25.51
C GLU A 68 -8.28 12.25 25.47
N GLU A 69 -7.70 13.41 25.11
CA GLU A 69 -8.42 14.66 24.84
C GLU A 69 -8.00 15.18 23.47
N ASP A 70 -8.96 15.65 22.69
CA ASP A 70 -8.67 16.18 21.36
C ASP A 70 -7.75 17.41 21.47
N PRO A 71 -6.69 17.50 20.62
CA PRO A 71 -5.79 18.63 20.65
C PRO A 71 -6.50 19.93 20.28
N SER A 72 -6.05 21.04 20.87
CA SER A 72 -6.58 22.35 20.54
C SER A 72 -6.31 22.72 19.06
N PRO A 73 -7.15 23.59 18.45
CA PRO A 73 -6.99 23.99 17.05
C PRO A 73 -5.61 24.61 16.71
N GLU A 74 -4.94 25.20 17.71
CA GLU A 74 -3.60 25.79 17.54
C GLU A 74 -2.49 24.73 17.54
N ILE A 75 -2.68 23.63 18.27
CA ILE A 75 -1.69 22.57 18.45
C ILE A 75 -1.85 21.49 17.36
N ASP A 76 -3.07 21.20 16.91
CA ASP A 76 -3.36 20.12 15.95
C ASP A 76 -2.51 20.18 14.68
N PRO A 77 -2.28 21.35 14.01
CA PRO A 77 -1.43 21.40 12.83
C PRO A 77 0.03 21.01 13.09
N ILE A 78 0.56 21.36 14.27
CA ILE A 78 1.94 21.04 14.68
C ILE A 78 2.08 19.53 14.89
N LEU A 79 1.15 18.94 15.65
CA LEU A 79 1.09 17.50 15.89
C LEU A 79 0.90 16.73 14.57
N LEU A 80 0.02 17.22 13.70
CA LEU A 80 -0.20 16.60 12.38
C LEU A 80 1.08 16.59 11.55
N ALA A 81 1.85 17.67 11.53
CA ALA A 81 3.11 17.74 10.81
C ALA A 81 4.14 16.71 11.37
N GLN A 82 4.25 16.61 12.69
CA GLN A 82 5.11 15.62 13.35
C GLN A 82 4.69 14.18 13.02
N LEU A 83 3.41 13.87 13.19
CA LEU A 83 2.88 12.54 12.89
C LEU A 83 3.08 12.15 11.41
N LYS A 84 2.92 13.09 10.49
CA LYS A 84 3.20 12.83 9.06
C LYS A 84 4.67 12.50 8.80
N GLU A 85 5.59 13.18 9.48
CA GLU A 85 7.03 12.86 9.35
C GLU A 85 7.37 11.51 9.98
N GLU A 86 6.78 11.18 11.12
CA GLU A 86 6.94 9.86 11.75
C GLU A 86 6.44 8.74 10.84
N ILE A 87 5.26 8.89 10.22
CA ILE A 87 4.70 7.93 9.26
C ILE A 87 5.63 7.74 8.06
N ARG A 88 6.15 8.82 7.47
CA ARG A 88 7.08 8.75 6.33
C ARG A 88 8.37 8.03 6.70
N THR A 89 8.93 8.37 7.84
CA THR A 89 10.18 7.79 8.36
C THR A 89 10.00 6.30 8.65
N GLU A 90 8.92 5.93 9.32
CA GLU A 90 8.60 4.54 9.66
C GLU A 90 8.32 3.72 8.40
N ALA A 91 7.57 4.25 7.45
CA ALA A 91 7.30 3.59 6.17
C ALA A 91 8.59 3.29 5.39
N GLN A 92 9.52 4.26 5.34
CA GLN A 92 10.83 4.07 4.70
C GLN A 92 11.67 3.00 5.41
N ARG A 93 11.67 3.01 6.75
CA ARG A 93 12.37 2.02 7.57
C ARG A 93 11.80 0.61 7.31
N LEU A 94 10.48 0.44 7.38
CA LEU A 94 9.80 -0.82 7.13
C LEU A 94 10.10 -1.37 5.73
N LEU A 95 9.98 -0.53 4.70
CA LEU A 95 10.28 -0.93 3.33
C LEU A 95 11.74 -1.37 3.17
N THR A 96 12.69 -0.62 3.76
CA THR A 96 14.11 -0.97 3.76
C THR A 96 14.33 -2.34 4.40
N GLU A 97 13.71 -2.61 5.55
CA GLU A 97 13.83 -3.89 6.24
C GLU A 97 13.21 -5.06 5.47
N HIS A 98 12.02 -4.86 4.87
CA HIS A 98 11.38 -5.92 4.10
C HIS A 98 12.15 -6.25 2.81
N LEU A 99 12.68 -5.25 2.12
CA LEU A 99 13.55 -5.45 0.96
C LEU A 99 14.87 -6.14 1.35
N ALA A 100 15.47 -5.77 2.49
CA ALA A 100 16.72 -6.38 2.95
C ALA A 100 16.59 -7.88 3.29
N ARG A 101 15.37 -8.36 3.56
CA ARG A 101 15.09 -9.78 3.79
C ARG A 101 14.96 -10.58 2.49
N GLN A 102 14.93 -9.91 1.33
CA GLN A 102 14.74 -10.59 0.06
C GLN A 102 16.06 -11.13 -0.50
N ASN A 103 16.04 -12.37 -0.96
CA ASN A 103 17.20 -12.98 -1.60
C ASN A 103 17.55 -12.28 -2.92
N GLY A 104 18.84 -12.03 -3.13
CA GLY A 104 19.33 -11.40 -4.36
C GLY A 104 19.30 -9.86 -4.34
N LEU A 105 18.79 -9.23 -3.29
CA LEU A 105 18.88 -7.80 -3.08
C LEU A 105 19.95 -7.46 -2.03
N VAL A 106 20.72 -6.42 -2.30
CA VAL A 106 21.62 -5.76 -1.33
C VAL A 106 21.07 -4.37 -1.08
N VAL A 107 20.46 -4.15 0.05
CA VAL A 107 19.76 -2.90 0.34
C VAL A 107 20.68 -1.98 1.13
N VAL A 108 20.77 -0.70 0.70
CA VAL A 108 21.48 0.34 1.44
C VAL A 108 20.80 0.55 2.79
N PRO A 109 21.55 0.56 3.92
CA PRO A 109 20.96 0.73 5.24
C PRO A 109 20.15 2.02 5.37
N PHE A 110 19.10 1.98 6.15
CA PHE A 110 18.19 3.11 6.37
C PHE A 110 18.94 4.38 6.82
N ASP A 111 19.82 4.28 7.82
CA ASP A 111 20.56 5.44 8.36
C ASP A 111 21.50 6.05 7.33
N GLU A 112 22.13 5.21 6.48
CA GLU A 112 22.98 5.68 5.39
C GLU A 112 22.14 6.42 4.35
N THR A 113 21.02 5.85 3.95
CA THR A 113 20.10 6.48 3.01
C THR A 113 19.60 7.84 3.53
N ARG A 114 19.22 7.92 4.81
CA ARG A 114 18.78 9.19 5.44
C ARG A 114 19.87 10.26 5.40
N ARG A 115 21.13 9.91 5.60
CA ARG A 115 22.26 10.85 5.47
C ARG A 115 22.42 11.37 4.04
N LEU A 116 22.36 10.45 3.06
CA LEU A 116 22.46 10.82 1.65
C LEU A 116 21.29 11.72 1.20
N MET A 117 20.09 11.48 1.72
CA MET A 117 18.92 12.28 1.40
C MET A 117 18.94 13.68 2.03
N ALA A 118 19.63 13.88 3.15
CA ALA A 118 19.73 15.19 3.80
C ALA A 118 20.31 16.27 2.88
N ASP A 119 21.15 15.87 1.92
CA ASP A 119 21.77 16.76 0.95
C ASP A 119 20.88 17.04 -0.28
N LEU A 120 19.75 16.33 -0.44
CA LEU A 120 18.87 16.45 -1.62
C LEU A 120 17.80 17.55 -1.50
N GLY A 121 17.66 18.16 -0.33
CA GLY A 121 16.67 19.20 -0.06
C GLY A 121 15.35 18.66 0.50
N PRO A 122 14.23 19.41 0.40
CA PRO A 122 12.94 19.01 0.95
C PRO A 122 12.44 17.70 0.36
N LEU A 123 11.99 16.77 1.21
CA LEU A 123 11.58 15.42 0.83
C LEU A 123 10.03 15.26 0.84
N ASP A 124 9.30 16.37 0.77
CA ASP A 124 7.83 16.38 0.77
C ASP A 124 7.21 16.12 -0.60
N LEU A 125 8.03 16.16 -1.64
CA LEU A 125 7.64 15.96 -3.04
C LEU A 125 8.40 14.77 -3.62
N PRO A 126 7.85 14.15 -4.68
CA PRO A 126 8.55 13.13 -5.44
C PRO A 126 9.92 13.66 -5.93
N LEU A 127 10.93 12.79 -5.85
CA LEU A 127 12.26 13.13 -6.35
C LEU A 127 12.21 13.37 -7.86
N THR A 128 12.92 14.40 -8.29
CA THR A 128 13.19 14.63 -9.73
C THR A 128 14.13 13.56 -10.26
N ASP A 129 14.17 13.37 -11.58
CA ASP A 129 15.10 12.44 -12.24
C ASP A 129 16.56 12.70 -11.86
N ASP A 130 16.95 13.96 -11.70
CA ASP A 130 18.31 14.31 -11.32
C ASP A 130 18.60 13.97 -9.84
N GLN A 131 17.62 14.12 -8.95
CA GLN A 131 17.75 13.72 -7.56
C GLN A 131 17.78 12.18 -7.43
N LEU A 132 16.96 11.44 -8.20
CA LEU A 132 17.03 9.98 -8.28
C LEU A 132 18.42 9.50 -8.73
N LYS A 133 18.98 10.13 -9.79
CA LYS A 133 20.35 9.85 -10.25
C LYS A 133 21.38 10.15 -9.19
N ALA A 134 21.26 11.29 -8.52
CA ALA A 134 22.20 11.70 -7.47
C ALA A 134 22.19 10.69 -6.32
N LEU A 135 21.00 10.30 -5.81
CA LEU A 135 20.84 9.32 -4.75
C LEU A 135 21.42 7.95 -5.16
N GLY A 136 21.09 7.46 -6.36
CA GLY A 136 21.61 6.20 -6.88
C GLY A 136 23.14 6.20 -7.00
N LYS A 137 23.73 7.28 -7.55
CA LYS A 137 25.18 7.41 -7.68
C LYS A 137 25.90 7.51 -6.33
N GLN A 138 25.38 8.32 -5.42
CA GLN A 138 25.99 8.51 -4.09
C GLN A 138 25.92 7.22 -3.26
N SER A 139 24.83 6.49 -3.33
CA SER A 139 24.66 5.20 -2.64
C SER A 139 25.36 4.05 -3.37
N GLY A 140 25.76 4.23 -4.64
CA GLY A 140 26.25 3.18 -5.52
C GLY A 140 25.19 2.11 -5.78
N ALA A 141 23.90 2.47 -5.75
CA ALA A 141 22.80 1.56 -6.01
C ALA A 141 22.49 1.45 -7.50
N ASP A 142 22.07 0.28 -7.93
CA ASP A 142 21.59 0.00 -9.29
C ASP A 142 20.17 0.50 -9.50
N VAL A 143 19.36 0.44 -8.43
CA VAL A 143 17.93 0.79 -8.43
C VAL A 143 17.61 1.68 -7.24
N VAL A 144 16.82 2.72 -7.49
CA VAL A 144 16.18 3.55 -6.47
C VAL A 144 14.71 3.13 -6.39
N VAL A 145 14.24 2.78 -5.20
CA VAL A 145 12.84 2.48 -4.92
C VAL A 145 12.24 3.65 -4.17
N THR A 146 11.15 4.22 -4.68
CA THR A 146 10.37 5.28 -4.02
C THR A 146 8.97 4.79 -3.67
N ALA A 147 8.38 5.33 -2.63
CA ALA A 147 7.05 4.95 -2.19
C ALA A 147 6.15 6.18 -2.05
N LEU A 148 4.86 5.97 -2.36
CA LEU A 148 3.81 6.97 -2.27
C LEU A 148 2.63 6.39 -1.48
N ILE A 149 2.32 6.96 -0.32
CA ILE A 149 1.18 6.54 0.50
C ILE A 149 -0.03 7.37 0.09
N HIS A 150 -0.91 6.76 -0.69
CA HIS A 150 -2.13 7.42 -1.20
C HIS A 150 -3.26 7.47 -0.17
N ASP A 151 -3.42 6.41 0.64
CA ASP A 151 -4.44 6.34 1.69
C ASP A 151 -3.79 5.91 3.00
N TYR A 152 -4.16 6.58 4.10
CA TYR A 152 -3.70 6.27 5.45
C TYR A 152 -4.81 6.57 6.45
N GLY A 153 -5.56 5.56 6.83
CA GLY A 153 -6.65 5.66 7.81
C GLY A 153 -7.91 6.37 7.35
N VAL A 154 -7.84 7.14 6.27
CA VAL A 154 -8.97 7.87 5.71
C VAL A 154 -9.49 7.11 4.50
N VAL A 155 -10.72 6.63 4.58
CA VAL A 155 -11.38 5.97 3.45
C VAL A 155 -11.90 7.05 2.51
N ARG A 156 -11.44 7.06 1.28
CA ARG A 156 -11.98 7.98 0.26
C ARG A 156 -13.47 7.70 0.06
N TRP A 157 -14.26 8.76 -0.09
CA TRP A 157 -15.71 8.66 -0.18
C TRP A 157 -16.19 7.72 -1.30
N GLN A 158 -15.45 7.61 -2.40
CA GLN A 158 -15.77 6.71 -3.51
C GLN A 158 -15.81 5.24 -3.07
N TYR A 159 -14.90 4.83 -2.18
CA TYR A 159 -14.83 3.44 -1.72
C TYR A 159 -15.93 3.13 -0.70
N TRP A 160 -16.13 4.01 0.30
CA TRP A 160 -17.16 3.73 1.28
C TRP A 160 -18.57 3.89 0.71
N VAL A 161 -18.81 4.83 -0.21
CA VAL A 161 -20.11 4.94 -0.91
C VAL A 161 -20.36 3.70 -1.76
N THR A 162 -19.38 3.23 -2.52
CA THR A 162 -19.51 2.03 -3.33
C THR A 162 -19.76 0.79 -2.45
N GLY A 163 -19.00 0.65 -1.35
CA GLY A 163 -19.19 -0.44 -0.38
C GLY A 163 -20.57 -0.41 0.27
N TRP A 164 -20.99 0.77 0.70
CA TRP A 164 -22.32 0.97 1.29
C TRP A 164 -23.45 0.66 0.29
N LEU A 165 -23.37 1.16 -0.96
CA LEU A 165 -24.35 0.86 -2.00
C LEU A 165 -24.43 -0.65 -2.30
N LEU A 166 -23.30 -1.34 -2.34
CA LEU A 166 -23.26 -2.78 -2.52
C LEU A 166 -23.93 -3.49 -1.33
N HIS A 167 -23.58 -3.10 -0.09
CA HIS A 167 -24.17 -3.62 1.12
C HIS A 167 -25.71 -3.44 1.12
N VAL A 168 -26.18 -2.23 0.92
CA VAL A 168 -27.60 -1.89 0.85
C VAL A 168 -28.32 -2.70 -0.22
N SER A 169 -27.72 -2.85 -1.41
CA SER A 169 -28.32 -3.60 -2.51
C SER A 169 -28.51 -5.07 -2.17
N VAL A 170 -27.47 -5.69 -1.61
CA VAL A 170 -27.52 -7.11 -1.19
C VAL A 170 -28.54 -7.30 -0.06
N ALA A 171 -28.44 -6.48 0.98
CA ALA A 171 -29.31 -6.60 2.15
C ALA A 171 -30.78 -6.28 1.82
N THR A 172 -31.03 -5.26 0.99
CA THR A 172 -32.39 -4.95 0.51
C THR A 172 -32.98 -6.12 -0.30
N THR A 173 -32.16 -6.80 -1.10
CA THR A 173 -32.59 -7.98 -1.85
C THR A 173 -32.97 -9.12 -0.91
N VAL A 174 -32.17 -9.37 0.12
CA VAL A 174 -32.46 -10.41 1.15
C VAL A 174 -33.73 -10.07 1.93
N VAL A 175 -33.89 -8.84 2.41
CA VAL A 175 -35.09 -8.39 3.13
C VAL A 175 -36.30 -8.42 2.21
N GLY A 176 -36.17 -7.98 0.95
CA GLY A 176 -37.23 -8.06 -0.05
C GLY A 176 -37.72 -9.50 -0.23
N ALA A 177 -36.81 -10.44 -0.45
CA ALA A 177 -37.15 -11.86 -0.59
C ALA A 177 -37.82 -12.43 0.69
N ALA A 178 -37.28 -12.10 1.87
CA ALA A 178 -37.82 -12.56 3.16
C ALA A 178 -39.21 -11.99 3.48
N THR A 179 -39.55 -10.80 3.01
CA THR A 179 -40.80 -10.08 3.27
C THR A 179 -41.78 -10.11 2.09
N ALA A 180 -41.53 -10.96 1.09
CA ALA A 180 -42.30 -10.99 -0.16
C ALA A 180 -42.40 -9.60 -0.83
N TRP A 181 -41.30 -8.83 -0.79
CA TRP A 181 -41.19 -7.50 -1.36
C TRP A 181 -42.15 -6.48 -0.76
N ASN A 182 -42.45 -6.58 0.53
CA ASN A 182 -43.31 -5.61 1.24
C ASN A 182 -42.60 -4.24 1.29
N PRO A 183 -43.17 -3.17 0.67
CA PRO A 183 -42.54 -1.87 0.61
C PRO A 183 -42.31 -1.20 1.97
N ALA A 184 -43.21 -1.42 2.94
CA ALA A 184 -43.09 -0.86 4.27
C ALA A 184 -41.92 -1.50 5.04
N ALA A 185 -41.75 -2.82 4.97
CA ALA A 185 -40.64 -3.52 5.58
C ALA A 185 -39.32 -3.11 4.97
N MET A 186 -39.25 -2.95 3.65
CA MET A 186 -38.06 -2.48 2.94
C MET A 186 -37.70 -1.03 3.31
N GLY A 187 -38.73 -0.15 3.41
CA GLY A 187 -38.52 1.25 3.81
C GLY A 187 -38.02 1.38 5.25
N ILE A 188 -38.54 0.61 6.17
CA ILE A 188 -38.06 0.56 7.58
C ILE A 188 -36.61 0.06 7.60
N TYR A 189 -36.31 -1.03 6.88
CA TYR A 189 -34.96 -1.57 6.81
C TYR A 189 -33.95 -0.52 6.29
N LEU A 190 -34.25 0.12 5.16
CA LEU A 190 -33.39 1.18 4.58
C LEU A 190 -33.19 2.36 5.52
N ALA A 191 -34.20 2.77 6.27
CA ALA A 191 -34.10 3.85 7.24
C ALA A 191 -33.19 3.46 8.42
N VAL A 192 -33.29 2.23 8.91
CA VAL A 192 -32.44 1.69 9.98
C VAL A 192 -31.00 1.57 9.47
N ASP A 193 -30.79 0.96 8.30
CA ASP A 193 -29.49 0.79 7.67
C ASP A 193 -28.77 2.14 7.47
N ALA A 194 -29.46 3.14 6.93
CA ALA A 194 -28.90 4.47 6.73
C ALA A 194 -28.49 5.16 8.05
N THR A 195 -29.18 4.90 9.15
CA THR A 195 -28.88 5.54 10.43
C THR A 195 -27.81 4.79 11.24
N THR A 196 -27.69 3.47 11.07
CA THR A 196 -26.78 2.63 11.85
C THR A 196 -25.48 2.34 11.09
N ASP A 197 -25.58 1.94 9.84
CA ASP A 197 -24.45 1.41 9.09
C ASP A 197 -23.67 2.50 8.34
N PHE A 198 -24.33 3.56 7.89
CA PHE A 198 -23.66 4.67 7.22
C PHE A 198 -22.58 5.33 8.07
N PRO A 199 -22.78 5.67 9.35
CA PRO A 199 -21.74 6.18 10.22
C PRO A 199 -20.57 5.20 10.41
N LEU A 200 -20.85 3.89 10.40
CA LEU A 200 -19.84 2.84 10.54
C LEU A 200 -18.90 2.81 9.30
N TRP A 201 -19.47 2.90 8.11
CA TRP A 201 -18.70 2.96 6.87
C TRP A 201 -17.85 4.23 6.77
N TYR A 202 -18.41 5.38 7.16
CA TYR A 202 -17.72 6.66 7.13
C TYR A 202 -16.58 6.75 8.14
N GLY A 203 -16.75 6.19 9.34
CA GLY A 203 -15.79 6.29 10.45
C GLY A 203 -14.64 5.28 10.43
N GLY A 204 -14.60 4.33 9.47
CA GLY A 204 -13.64 3.24 9.49
C GLY A 204 -13.82 2.33 10.69
N ALA A 205 -15.07 2.08 11.10
CA ALA A 205 -15.41 1.38 12.32
C ALA A 205 -15.12 -0.13 12.27
N SER A 206 -15.12 -0.74 13.46
CA SER A 206 -15.10 -2.19 13.60
C SER A 206 -16.45 -2.77 13.20
N VAL A 207 -16.51 -3.56 12.14
CA VAL A 207 -17.71 -4.26 11.68
C VAL A 207 -17.49 -5.76 11.87
N PHE A 208 -18.40 -6.43 12.58
CA PHE A 208 -18.31 -7.87 12.89
C PHE A 208 -16.95 -8.29 13.52
N GLY A 209 -16.39 -7.46 14.40
CA GLY A 209 -15.08 -7.72 15.04
C GLY A 209 -13.87 -7.49 14.13
N TRP A 210 -14.08 -6.87 12.98
CA TRP A 210 -13.03 -6.51 12.05
C TRP A 210 -12.85 -4.99 12.03
N THR A 211 -11.62 -4.56 12.11
CA THR A 211 -11.27 -3.14 12.03
C THR A 211 -10.75 -2.82 10.64
N PHE A 212 -11.29 -1.78 10.04
CA PHE A 212 -10.90 -1.30 8.72
C PHE A 212 -10.11 0.00 8.87
N ARG A 213 -8.82 -0.04 8.54
CA ARG A 213 -7.90 1.10 8.53
C ARG A 213 -7.09 1.03 7.24
N PRO A 214 -7.60 1.55 6.12
CA PRO A 214 -6.94 1.40 4.85
C PRO A 214 -5.59 2.11 4.85
N VAL A 215 -4.60 1.38 4.34
CA VAL A 215 -3.29 1.91 3.98
C VAL A 215 -3.02 1.46 2.56
N ARG A 216 -2.86 2.40 1.63
CA ARG A 216 -2.56 2.14 0.24
C ARG A 216 -1.22 2.75 -0.11
N VAL A 217 -0.32 1.90 -0.57
CA VAL A 217 1.05 2.26 -0.90
C VAL A 217 1.32 1.89 -2.35
N HIS A 218 1.85 2.84 -3.10
CA HIS A 218 2.35 2.67 -4.44
C HIS A 218 3.88 2.70 -4.41
N LEU A 219 4.53 1.76 -5.09
CA LEU A 219 5.98 1.70 -5.23
C LEU A 219 6.40 1.86 -6.68
N ASP A 220 7.46 2.63 -6.88
CA ASP A 220 8.18 2.74 -8.13
C ASP A 220 9.64 2.33 -7.95
N ALA A 221 10.13 1.49 -8.84
CA ALA A 221 11.54 1.13 -8.89
C ALA A 221 12.16 1.67 -10.19
N THR A 222 13.12 2.57 -10.04
CA THR A 222 13.81 3.23 -11.14
C THR A 222 15.25 2.72 -11.23
N GLN A 223 15.64 2.18 -12.38
CA GLN A 223 17.01 1.79 -12.66
C GLN A 223 17.87 3.03 -12.92
N ILE A 224 19.03 3.09 -12.28
CA ILE A 224 19.96 4.23 -12.39
C ILE A 224 21.18 3.89 -13.25
N THR A 225 21.61 2.63 -13.21
CA THR A 225 22.76 2.13 -13.97
C THR A 225 22.37 1.81 -15.42
N ASN A 226 23.26 2.08 -16.37
CA ASN A 226 23.13 1.80 -17.80
C ASN A 226 21.98 2.52 -18.51
N CYS A 227 20.75 2.08 -18.32
CA CYS A 227 19.53 2.72 -18.84
C CYS A 227 18.73 3.26 -17.67
N GLN A 228 18.60 4.57 -17.59
CA GLN A 228 17.71 5.15 -16.58
C GLN A 228 16.27 4.99 -17.02
N GLY A 229 15.43 4.49 -16.14
CA GLY A 229 13.98 4.39 -16.36
C GLY A 229 13.27 3.59 -15.30
N LEU A 230 11.97 3.76 -15.27
CA LEU A 230 11.07 2.95 -14.43
C LEU A 230 11.10 1.50 -14.93
N ILE A 231 11.52 0.58 -14.06
CA ILE A 231 11.61 -0.85 -14.39
C ILE A 231 10.50 -1.70 -13.78
N TRP A 232 9.88 -1.19 -12.73
CA TRP A 232 8.79 -1.88 -12.05
C TRP A 232 7.97 -0.90 -11.22
N THR A 233 6.67 -1.13 -11.20
CA THR A 233 5.71 -0.44 -10.35
C THR A 233 4.72 -1.44 -9.77
N ASP A 234 4.25 -1.22 -8.56
CA ASP A 234 3.21 -2.02 -7.91
C ASP A 234 2.45 -1.20 -6.87
N GLU A 235 1.26 -1.64 -6.51
CA GLU A 235 0.42 -0.98 -5.51
C GLU A 235 -0.21 -2.04 -4.60
N GLU A 236 -0.16 -1.80 -3.30
CA GLU A 236 -0.78 -2.67 -2.30
C GLU A 236 -1.78 -1.88 -1.45
N LEU A 237 -2.91 -2.49 -1.18
CA LEU A 237 -3.98 -1.95 -0.35
C LEU A 237 -4.27 -2.87 0.83
N ALA A 238 -3.72 -2.55 1.98
CA ALA A 238 -4.07 -3.18 3.25
C ALA A 238 -5.29 -2.48 3.87
N VAL A 239 -6.45 -3.13 3.88
CA VAL A 239 -7.70 -2.54 4.39
C VAL A 239 -8.04 -3.03 5.78
N LYS A 240 -7.87 -4.33 5.98
CA LYS A 240 -8.31 -5.04 7.18
C LYS A 240 -7.16 -5.30 8.13
N VAL A 241 -7.33 -4.87 9.39
CA VAL A 241 -6.39 -5.20 10.47
C VAL A 241 -6.69 -6.61 10.98
N PRO A 242 -5.73 -7.56 10.89
CA PRO A 242 -5.93 -8.93 11.37
C PRO A 242 -6.05 -8.97 12.90
N GLY A 243 -7.10 -9.59 13.42
CA GLY A 243 -7.30 -9.73 14.88
C GLY A 243 -6.19 -10.51 15.56
N LYS A 244 -5.53 -11.44 14.85
CA LYS A 244 -4.36 -12.19 15.36
C LYS A 244 -3.17 -11.26 15.63
N THR A 245 -2.89 -10.33 14.72
CA THR A 245 -1.81 -9.35 14.87
C THR A 245 -2.11 -8.39 16.00
N LEU A 246 -3.37 -7.92 16.12
CA LEU A 246 -3.78 -7.07 17.25
C LEU A 246 -3.69 -7.81 18.60
N ALA A 247 -3.78 -9.14 18.62
CA ALA A 247 -3.65 -9.91 19.86
C ALA A 247 -2.22 -9.86 20.47
N GLU A 248 -1.22 -9.47 19.68
CA GLU A 248 0.16 -9.26 20.15
C GLU A 248 0.33 -7.97 20.95
N TYR A 249 -0.62 -7.03 20.82
CA TYR A 249 -0.64 -5.77 21.57
C TYR A 249 -1.45 -5.89 22.86
N PRO A 250 -1.16 -5.07 23.90
CA PRO A 250 -1.98 -4.98 25.09
C PRO A 250 -3.46 -4.67 24.75
N PRO A 251 -4.43 -5.23 25.49
CA PRO A 251 -5.85 -5.06 25.19
C PRO A 251 -6.30 -3.60 25.06
N GLU A 252 -5.73 -2.71 25.87
CA GLU A 252 -5.97 -1.26 25.90
C GLU A 252 -5.51 -0.55 24.62
N ASP A 253 -4.47 -1.06 23.98
CA ASP A 253 -3.89 -0.45 22.78
C ASP A 253 -4.54 -0.93 21.47
N ARG A 254 -5.21 -2.09 21.48
CA ARG A 254 -5.79 -2.69 20.27
C ARG A 254 -6.82 -1.82 19.56
N GLY A 255 -7.48 -0.93 20.31
CA GLY A 255 -8.46 0.04 19.79
C GLY A 255 -7.84 1.30 19.21
N ARG A 256 -6.56 1.57 19.47
CA ARG A 256 -5.88 2.81 19.07
C ARG A 256 -5.65 2.86 17.56
N LYS A 257 -5.90 4.02 16.97
CA LYS A 257 -5.82 4.23 15.52
C LYS A 257 -4.41 4.01 14.98
N GLU A 258 -3.43 4.58 15.67
CA GLU A 258 -2.02 4.51 15.31
C GLU A 258 -1.52 3.07 15.25
N ILE A 259 -1.88 2.22 16.23
CA ILE A 259 -1.52 0.80 16.25
C ILE A 259 -2.13 0.04 15.05
N GLN A 260 -3.39 0.30 14.77
CA GLN A 260 -4.09 -0.34 13.66
C GLN A 260 -3.54 0.08 12.30
N LEU A 261 -3.16 1.35 12.16
CA LEU A 261 -2.56 1.89 10.96
C LEU A 261 -1.14 1.38 10.74
N GLU A 262 -0.34 1.30 11.82
CA GLU A 262 1.01 0.73 11.80
C GLU A 262 0.99 -0.73 11.35
N VAL A 263 0.07 -1.54 11.87
CA VAL A 263 -0.11 -2.94 11.45
C VAL A 263 -0.41 -3.04 9.95
N ASN A 264 -1.30 -2.21 9.42
CA ASN A 264 -1.62 -2.24 7.99
C ASN A 264 -0.50 -1.65 7.13
N LEU A 265 0.22 -0.63 7.61
CA LEU A 265 1.40 -0.10 6.93
C LEU A 265 2.50 -1.16 6.81
N ASN A 266 2.83 -1.82 7.91
CA ASN A 266 3.83 -2.90 7.93
C ASN A 266 3.44 -4.03 6.98
N ARG A 267 2.15 -4.40 6.94
CA ARG A 267 1.66 -5.42 6.01
C ARG A 267 1.80 -4.99 4.55
N ALA A 268 1.36 -3.79 4.19
CA ALA A 268 1.50 -3.28 2.83
C ALA A 268 2.97 -3.24 2.39
N MET A 269 3.88 -2.78 3.27
CA MET A 269 5.30 -2.74 3.00
C MET A 269 5.91 -4.14 2.88
N ALA A 270 5.43 -5.12 3.66
CA ALA A 270 5.88 -6.50 3.58
C ALA A 270 5.48 -7.15 2.24
N ASP A 271 4.21 -7.02 1.84
CA ASP A 271 3.67 -7.59 0.61
C ASP A 271 4.36 -6.97 -0.62
N LEU A 272 4.57 -5.64 -0.62
CA LEU A 272 5.32 -4.94 -1.67
C LEU A 272 6.80 -5.34 -1.69
N GLY A 273 7.46 -5.43 -0.53
CA GLY A 273 8.85 -5.86 -0.42
C GLY A 273 9.07 -7.28 -0.94
N GLU A 274 8.16 -8.20 -0.62
CA GLU A 274 8.20 -9.57 -1.14
C GLU A 274 8.01 -9.61 -2.67
N THR A 275 7.05 -8.84 -3.19
CA THR A 275 6.79 -8.76 -4.63
C THR A 275 7.96 -8.12 -5.38
N ALA A 276 8.55 -7.06 -4.84
CA ALA A 276 9.76 -6.45 -5.38
C ALA A 276 10.93 -7.43 -5.42
N GLY A 277 11.18 -8.18 -4.35
CA GLY A 277 12.24 -9.20 -4.30
C GLY A 277 12.10 -10.28 -5.36
N ARG A 278 10.88 -10.59 -5.78
CA ARG A 278 10.61 -11.57 -6.85
C ARG A 278 10.69 -10.99 -8.26
N LYS A 279 10.34 -9.73 -8.43
CA LYS A 279 10.12 -9.12 -9.76
C LYS A 279 11.21 -8.13 -10.18
N LEU A 280 11.96 -7.54 -9.25
CA LEU A 280 13.01 -6.59 -9.59
C LEU A 280 14.14 -7.30 -10.35
N LYS A 281 14.37 -6.85 -11.57
CA LYS A 281 15.47 -7.28 -12.43
C LYS A 281 15.94 -6.09 -13.26
N LEU A 282 17.25 -5.95 -13.41
CA LEU A 282 17.79 -4.96 -14.34
C LEU A 282 17.30 -5.23 -15.75
N GLN A 283 16.86 -4.20 -16.42
CA GLN A 283 16.53 -4.27 -17.84
C GLN A 283 17.79 -4.07 -18.67
N PRO A 284 18.00 -4.88 -19.73
CA PRO A 284 19.05 -4.61 -20.68
C PRO A 284 18.75 -3.30 -21.44
N CYS A 285 19.77 -2.54 -21.74
CA CYS A 285 19.66 -1.35 -22.58
C CYS A 285 19.43 -1.69 -24.04
#